data_c77b50924df5584f13d6d59114b5dcc6
#
_entry.id   c77b50924df5584f13d6d59114b5dcc6
#
_cell.length_a   1.000
_cell.length_b   1.000
_cell.length_c   1.000
_cell.angle_alpha   90.00
_cell.angle_beta   90.00
_cell.angle_gamma   90.00
#
_symmetry.space_group_name_H-M   'P 1'
#
loop_
_entity.id
_entity.type
_entity.pdbx_description
1 polymer ?
#
loop_
_entity_poly.entity_id
_entity_poly.type
_entity_poly.pdbx_seq_one_letter_code
_entity_poly.pdbx_strand_id
1 'polypeptide(L)'
;MSQLPTKQTKSSSWLKFLLINVSIAALIALILIGGTSLWLKHKTHHGEQLPTPSIIGMSIQEAEWVLTSQELKLEVIDSTFSSAVPLGAIVEQIPTPNANIKHGRSIYVIVNSKCKRMLIVPELRDMS
;
A
#
# COMPACT_ATOMS: atom_id res chain seq x y z
N MET A 1 68.35 46.76 -4.06
CA MET A 1 67.08 46.53 -3.38
C MET A 1 66.22 45.60 -4.24
N SER A 2 66.20 44.32 -3.94
CA SER A 2 65.46 43.32 -4.69
C SER A 2 64.03 43.30 -4.21
N GLN A 3 63.14 43.76 -5.06
CA GLN A 3 61.71 43.64 -4.86
C GLN A 3 61.28 42.17 -5.11
N LEU A 4 60.89 41.47 -4.05
CA LEU A 4 60.31 40.14 -4.16
C LEU A 4 58.87 40.27 -4.78
N PRO A 5 58.54 39.48 -5.80
CA PRO A 5 57.20 39.50 -6.33
C PRO A 5 56.23 38.89 -5.33
N THR A 6 55.29 39.70 -4.86
CA THR A 6 54.17 39.20 -4.10
C THR A 6 53.32 38.27 -4.95
N LYS A 7 53.37 37.00 -4.66
CA LYS A 7 52.56 35.97 -5.29
C LYS A 7 51.11 36.23 -4.93
N GLN A 8 50.42 36.98 -5.75
CA GLN A 8 48.98 37.15 -5.62
C GLN A 8 48.33 35.76 -5.79
N THR A 9 47.77 35.30 -4.70
CA THR A 9 47.04 34.07 -4.68
C THR A 9 45.73 34.22 -5.49
N LYS A 10 45.76 33.77 -6.72
CA LYS A 10 44.61 33.71 -7.65
C LYS A 10 43.59 32.61 -7.22
N SER A 11 43.75 32.11 -6.00
CA SER A 11 42.94 31.00 -5.46
C SER A 11 41.59 31.41 -4.89
N SER A 12 41.42 32.68 -4.57
CA SER A 12 40.22 33.14 -3.89
C SER A 12 38.96 33.17 -4.80
N SER A 13 39.15 33.52 -6.07
CA SER A 13 38.00 33.57 -6.99
C SER A 13 37.54 32.19 -7.44
N TRP A 14 38.43 31.25 -7.64
CA TRP A 14 38.11 29.88 -8.02
C TRP A 14 37.39 29.14 -6.90
N LEU A 15 37.81 29.30 -5.65
CA LEU A 15 37.13 28.76 -4.47
C LEU A 15 35.71 29.33 -4.35
N LYS A 16 35.52 30.61 -4.61
CA LYS A 16 34.17 31.23 -4.63
C LYS A 16 33.28 30.64 -5.71
N PHE A 17 33.81 30.44 -6.91
CA PHE A 17 33.08 29.77 -8.01
C PHE A 17 32.72 28.34 -7.65
N LEU A 18 33.61 27.56 -7.05
CA LEU A 18 33.34 26.20 -6.58
C LEU A 18 32.26 26.19 -5.52
N LEU A 19 32.35 27.05 -4.52
CA LEU A 19 31.36 27.14 -3.44
C LEU A 19 29.97 27.53 -3.97
N ILE A 20 29.88 28.45 -4.89
CA ILE A 20 28.61 28.87 -5.51
C ILE A 20 28.01 27.70 -6.31
N ASN A 21 28.81 27.01 -7.13
CA ASN A 21 28.33 25.88 -7.92
C ASN A 21 27.84 24.70 -7.04
N VAL A 22 28.58 24.39 -5.97
CA VAL A 22 28.22 23.36 -5.02
C VAL A 22 26.93 23.75 -4.28
N SER A 23 26.79 25.00 -3.88
CA SER A 23 25.58 25.51 -3.23
C SER A 23 24.35 25.42 -4.13
N ILE A 24 24.49 25.79 -5.40
CA ILE A 24 23.41 25.70 -6.38
C ILE A 24 23.01 24.22 -6.61
N ALA A 25 24.00 23.33 -6.78
CA ALA A 25 23.75 21.90 -6.94
C ALA A 25 23.05 21.29 -5.71
N ALA A 26 23.47 21.65 -4.51
CA ALA A 26 22.83 21.23 -3.26
C ALA A 26 21.40 21.74 -3.16
N LEU A 27 21.14 22.99 -3.54
CA LEU A 27 19.80 23.57 -3.54
C LEU A 27 18.87 22.85 -4.51
N ILE A 28 19.32 22.57 -5.73
CA ILE A 28 18.57 21.82 -6.74
C ILE A 28 18.26 20.40 -6.24
N ALA A 29 19.24 19.72 -5.65
CA ALA A 29 19.05 18.39 -5.07
C ALA A 29 18.01 18.39 -3.95
N LEU A 30 18.03 19.38 -3.06
CA LEU A 30 17.04 19.55 -2.01
C LEU A 30 15.63 19.78 -2.56
N ILE A 31 15.49 20.61 -3.58
CA ILE A 31 14.20 20.87 -4.24
C ILE A 31 13.66 19.60 -4.91
N LEU A 32 14.51 18.84 -5.60
CA LEU A 32 14.10 17.59 -6.23
C LEU A 32 13.68 16.53 -5.22
N ILE A 33 14.45 16.34 -4.16
CA ILE A 33 14.12 15.37 -3.09
C ILE A 33 12.85 15.79 -2.35
N GLY A 34 12.72 17.05 -1.99
CA GLY A 34 11.54 17.60 -1.33
C GLY A 34 10.30 17.52 -2.22
N GLY A 35 10.41 17.93 -3.48
CA GLY A 35 9.33 17.88 -4.46
C GLY A 35 8.84 16.48 -4.75
N THR A 36 9.75 15.53 -4.95
CA THR A 36 9.39 14.11 -5.18
C THR A 36 8.78 13.48 -3.94
N SER A 37 9.27 13.79 -2.74
CA SER A 37 8.71 13.29 -1.49
C SER A 37 7.29 13.81 -1.23
N LEU A 38 7.04 15.09 -1.47
CA LEU A 38 5.70 15.68 -1.34
C LEU A 38 4.73 15.14 -2.41
N TRP A 39 5.20 15.02 -3.64
CA TRP A 39 4.39 14.46 -4.73
C TRP A 39 4.03 12.99 -4.48
N LEU A 40 5.01 12.22 -3.97
CA LEU A 40 4.80 10.81 -3.62
C LEU A 40 3.82 10.67 -2.45
N LYS A 41 3.93 11.50 -1.41
CA LYS A 41 2.99 11.54 -0.28
C LYS A 41 1.57 11.88 -0.72
N HIS A 42 1.42 12.78 -1.67
CA HIS A 42 0.11 13.17 -2.18
C HIS A 42 -0.53 12.08 -3.04
N LYS A 43 0.28 11.32 -3.77
CA LYS A 43 -0.22 10.26 -4.66
C LYS A 43 -0.38 8.89 -3.99
N THR A 44 0.39 8.63 -2.95
CA THR A 44 0.32 7.38 -2.19
C THR A 44 -0.22 7.65 -0.79
N HIS A 45 -1.44 7.85 -0.56
CA HIS A 45 -2.11 8.01 0.75
C HIS A 45 -1.42 7.22 1.91
N HIS A 46 -0.11 7.43 2.06
CA HIS A 46 0.71 6.76 3.07
C HIS A 46 0.29 7.21 4.47
N GLY A 47 -0.32 6.29 5.20
CA GLY A 47 -0.70 6.48 6.59
C GLY A 47 -2.19 6.75 6.83
N GLU A 48 -3.01 6.92 5.80
CA GLU A 48 -4.46 6.93 5.96
C GLU A 48 -4.96 5.51 6.20
N GLN A 49 -5.54 5.32 7.37
CA GLN A 49 -6.22 4.08 7.72
C GLN A 49 -7.71 4.29 7.51
N LEU A 50 -8.33 3.34 6.83
CA LEU A 50 -9.77 3.29 6.63
C LEU A 50 -10.38 2.27 7.59
N PRO A 51 -11.53 2.58 8.21
CA PRO A 51 -12.28 1.55 8.90
C PRO A 51 -12.84 0.57 7.87
N THR A 52 -12.68 -0.72 8.12
CA THR A 52 -13.22 -1.77 7.25
C THR A 52 -14.75 -1.70 7.25
N PRO A 53 -15.40 -1.58 6.08
CA PRO A 53 -16.85 -1.60 6.00
C PRO A 53 -17.41 -2.97 6.39
N SER A 54 -18.59 -3.00 6.98
CA SER A 54 -19.31 -4.24 7.24
C SER A 54 -20.02 -4.71 5.98
N ILE A 55 -19.56 -5.84 5.43
CA ILE A 55 -20.14 -6.46 4.24
C ILE A 55 -20.77 -7.82 4.51
N ILE A 56 -20.84 -8.21 5.78
CA ILE A 56 -21.49 -9.46 6.22
C ILE A 56 -22.99 -9.38 5.92
N GLY A 57 -23.53 -10.43 5.29
CA GLY A 57 -24.92 -10.50 4.87
C GLY A 57 -25.23 -9.86 3.51
N MET A 58 -24.26 -9.20 2.88
CA MET A 58 -24.39 -8.67 1.52
C MET A 58 -24.08 -9.75 0.48
N SER A 59 -24.62 -9.59 -0.73
CA SER A 59 -24.20 -10.38 -1.88
C SER A 59 -22.76 -10.01 -2.30
N ILE A 60 -22.11 -10.93 -3.02
CA ILE A 60 -20.75 -10.68 -3.53
C ILE A 60 -20.72 -9.40 -4.39
N GLN A 61 -21.71 -9.22 -5.25
CA GLN A 61 -21.79 -8.06 -6.15
C GLN A 61 -21.94 -6.74 -5.41
N GLU A 62 -22.80 -6.69 -4.41
CA GLU A 62 -22.97 -5.50 -3.56
C GLU A 62 -21.72 -5.19 -2.76
N ALA A 63 -21.10 -6.22 -2.17
CA ALA A 63 -19.86 -6.07 -1.43
C ALA A 63 -18.71 -5.59 -2.33
N GLU A 64 -18.58 -6.14 -3.52
CA GLU A 64 -17.59 -5.72 -4.49
C GLU A 64 -17.75 -4.25 -4.89
N TRP A 65 -18.97 -3.80 -5.10
CA TRP A 65 -19.27 -2.40 -5.40
C TRP A 65 -18.87 -1.46 -4.24
N VAL A 66 -19.22 -1.83 -3.00
CA VAL A 66 -18.85 -1.06 -1.80
C VAL A 66 -17.34 -0.99 -1.62
N LEU A 67 -16.64 -2.11 -1.79
CA LEU A 67 -15.20 -2.18 -1.62
C LEU A 67 -14.45 -1.44 -2.74
N THR A 68 -14.92 -1.54 -3.96
CA THR A 68 -14.33 -0.82 -5.10
C THR A 68 -14.44 0.70 -4.92
N SER A 69 -15.55 1.19 -4.36
CA SER A 69 -15.71 2.62 -4.05
C SER A 69 -14.71 3.14 -3.02
N GLN A 70 -14.15 2.26 -2.21
CA GLN A 70 -13.13 2.56 -1.19
C GLN A 70 -11.72 2.10 -1.59
N GLU A 71 -11.52 1.75 -2.86
CA GLU A 71 -10.25 1.24 -3.39
C GLU A 71 -9.75 -0.05 -2.70
N LEU A 72 -10.68 -0.85 -2.18
CA LEU A 72 -10.42 -2.14 -1.58
C LEU A 72 -10.73 -3.27 -2.56
N LYS A 73 -10.10 -4.42 -2.37
CA LYS A 73 -10.32 -5.61 -3.19
C LYS A 73 -11.12 -6.66 -2.42
N LEU A 74 -12.01 -7.35 -3.12
CA LEU A 74 -12.75 -8.49 -2.58
C LEU A 74 -12.08 -9.79 -3.02
N GLU A 75 -11.88 -10.71 -2.09
CA GLU A 75 -11.31 -12.03 -2.38
C GLU A 75 -12.08 -13.10 -1.61
N VAL A 76 -12.69 -14.03 -2.33
CA VAL A 76 -13.40 -15.17 -1.74
C VAL A 76 -12.42 -16.28 -1.46
N ILE A 77 -12.23 -16.62 -0.18
CA ILE A 77 -11.27 -17.64 0.25
C ILE A 77 -11.89 -18.99 0.55
N ASP A 78 -13.16 -19.01 0.95
CA ASP A 78 -13.87 -20.22 1.31
C ASP A 78 -15.39 -20.05 1.17
N SER A 79 -16.11 -21.16 1.27
CA SER A 79 -17.57 -21.22 1.34
C SER A 79 -18.01 -22.13 2.46
N THR A 80 -19.03 -21.72 3.18
CA THR A 80 -19.63 -22.49 4.27
C THR A 80 -21.14 -22.44 4.17
N PHE A 81 -21.83 -23.34 4.86
CA PHE A 81 -23.29 -23.26 4.99
C PHE A 81 -23.67 -22.56 6.30
N SER A 82 -24.51 -21.57 6.19
CA SER A 82 -25.10 -20.88 7.33
C SER A 82 -26.58 -20.61 7.07
N SER A 83 -27.41 -20.87 8.06
CA SER A 83 -28.84 -20.52 8.02
C SER A 83 -29.10 -19.05 8.39
N ALA A 84 -28.10 -18.33 8.92
CA ALA A 84 -28.23 -16.95 9.40
C ALA A 84 -28.29 -15.93 8.27
N VAL A 85 -27.74 -16.26 7.09
CA VAL A 85 -27.68 -15.37 5.92
C VAL A 85 -28.19 -16.08 4.67
N PRO A 86 -28.70 -15.35 3.67
CA PRO A 86 -29.14 -15.94 2.40
C PRO A 86 -27.99 -16.65 1.67
N LEU A 87 -28.34 -17.61 0.81
CA LEU A 87 -27.38 -18.27 -0.06
C LEU A 87 -26.73 -17.25 -0.99
N GLY A 88 -25.41 -17.35 -1.15
CA GLY A 88 -24.60 -16.41 -1.92
C GLY A 88 -24.21 -15.14 -1.17
N ALA A 89 -24.69 -14.97 0.07
CA ALA A 89 -24.30 -13.85 0.92
C ALA A 89 -22.99 -14.13 1.68
N ILE A 90 -22.32 -13.08 2.10
CA ILE A 90 -21.09 -13.16 2.88
C ILE A 90 -21.43 -13.54 4.32
N VAL A 91 -20.84 -14.62 4.81
CA VAL A 91 -21.01 -15.12 6.19
C VAL A 91 -20.02 -14.47 7.12
N GLU A 92 -18.77 -14.35 6.68
CA GLU A 92 -17.66 -13.84 7.48
C GLU A 92 -16.69 -13.03 6.61
N GLN A 93 -16.07 -12.04 7.21
CA GLN A 93 -15.04 -11.21 6.56
C GLN A 93 -13.79 -11.11 7.41
N ILE A 94 -12.65 -11.02 6.76
CA ILE A 94 -11.34 -10.79 7.37
C ILE A 94 -10.65 -9.64 6.60
N PRO A 95 -10.29 -8.52 7.22
CA PRO A 95 -10.41 -8.18 8.66
C PRO A 95 -11.86 -7.93 9.12
N THR A 96 -12.08 -8.00 10.43
CA THR A 96 -13.38 -7.73 11.03
C THR A 96 -13.89 -6.31 10.72
N PRO A 97 -15.22 -6.06 10.72
CA PRO A 97 -15.77 -4.73 10.56
C PRO A 97 -15.16 -3.73 11.55
N ASN A 98 -14.93 -2.50 11.11
CA ASN A 98 -14.28 -1.41 11.86
C ASN A 98 -12.79 -1.61 12.18
N ALA A 99 -12.16 -2.66 11.70
CA ALA A 99 -10.71 -2.79 11.77
C ALA A 99 -10.03 -1.75 10.86
N ASN A 100 -8.97 -1.13 11.33
CA ASN A 100 -8.21 -0.17 10.55
C ASN A 100 -7.35 -0.90 9.51
N ILE A 101 -7.56 -0.58 8.25
CA ILE A 101 -6.82 -1.15 7.11
C ILE A 101 -6.25 -0.03 6.24
N LYS A 102 -5.23 -0.38 5.47
CA LYS A 102 -4.64 0.52 4.48
C LYS A 102 -5.39 0.43 3.14
N HIS A 103 -5.36 1.52 2.38
CA HIS A 103 -5.85 1.53 1.00
C HIS A 103 -5.23 0.42 0.15
N GLY A 104 -6.00 -0.16 -0.74
CA GLY A 104 -5.56 -1.22 -1.65
C GLY A 104 -5.46 -2.60 -1.03
N ARG A 105 -5.86 -2.78 0.24
CA ARG A 105 -5.85 -4.09 0.89
C ARG A 105 -7.00 -4.97 0.38
N SER A 106 -6.76 -6.28 0.32
CA SER A 106 -7.80 -7.26 0.03
C SER A 106 -8.61 -7.59 1.29
N ILE A 107 -9.92 -7.64 1.15
CA ILE A 107 -10.84 -8.15 2.15
C ILE A 107 -11.18 -9.58 1.78
N TYR A 108 -10.86 -10.50 2.66
CA TYR A 108 -11.15 -11.91 2.48
C TYR A 108 -12.54 -12.22 3.03
N VAL A 109 -13.31 -12.98 2.28
CA VAL A 109 -14.69 -13.31 2.64
C VAL A 109 -14.96 -14.79 2.52
N ILE A 110 -15.85 -15.26 3.38
CA ILE A 110 -16.43 -16.61 3.35
C ILE A 110 -17.89 -16.46 2.93
N VAL A 111 -18.28 -17.18 1.88
CA VAL A 111 -19.60 -17.06 1.24
C VAL A 111 -20.49 -18.21 1.68
N ASN A 112 -21.78 -17.93 1.85
CA ASN A 112 -22.79 -18.96 2.14
C ASN A 112 -23.09 -19.79 0.88
N SER A 113 -22.83 -21.08 0.95
CA SER A 113 -23.08 -22.03 -0.13
C SER A 113 -23.81 -23.28 0.35
N LYS A 114 -24.72 -23.80 -0.47
CA LYS A 114 -25.41 -25.06 -0.18
C LYS A 114 -24.46 -26.27 -0.17
N CYS A 115 -23.37 -26.21 -0.91
CA CYS A 115 -22.38 -27.25 -0.96
C CYS A 115 -21.25 -27.00 0.04
N LYS A 116 -21.24 -27.73 1.12
CA LYS A 116 -20.05 -27.94 1.89
C LYS A 116 -19.04 -28.61 0.94
N ARG A 117 -17.96 -27.92 0.61
CA ARG A 117 -16.88 -28.50 -0.19
C ARG A 117 -16.35 -29.69 0.60
N MET A 118 -16.84 -30.91 0.29
CA MET A 118 -16.21 -32.10 0.79
C MET A 118 -14.83 -32.17 0.18
N LEU A 119 -13.81 -31.82 0.94
CA LEU A 119 -12.47 -32.25 0.69
C LEU A 119 -12.50 -33.78 0.77
N ILE A 120 -12.54 -34.43 -0.39
CA ILE A 120 -12.28 -35.87 -0.48
C ILE A 120 -10.80 -35.98 -0.10
N VAL A 121 -10.57 -36.31 1.15
CA VAL A 121 -9.26 -36.81 1.59
C VAL A 121 -9.08 -38.15 0.93
N PRO A 122 -8.13 -38.33 0.00
CA PRO A 122 -7.84 -39.66 -0.51
C PRO A 122 -7.38 -40.50 0.68
N GLU A 123 -8.15 -41.53 1.01
CA GLU A 123 -7.70 -42.56 1.93
C GLU A 123 -6.45 -43.20 1.35
N LEU A 124 -5.31 -42.84 1.90
CA LEU A 124 -4.09 -43.60 1.76
C LEU A 124 -4.32 -44.95 2.48
N ARG A 125 -4.91 -45.89 1.75
CA ARG A 125 -4.85 -47.29 2.15
C ARG A 125 -3.40 -47.69 2.09
N ASP A 126 -2.86 -47.90 3.26
CA ASP A 126 -1.61 -48.60 3.50
C ASP A 126 -1.63 -49.92 2.74
N MET A 127 -0.84 -50.02 1.68
CA MET A 127 -0.53 -51.26 1.04
C MET A 127 0.73 -51.81 1.71
N SER A 128 0.52 -52.68 2.70
CA SER A 128 1.55 -53.60 3.17
C SER A 128 1.84 -54.68 2.11
#